data_4666258ba9695de5cab8b39b6f846f6d
#
_entry.id   4666258ba9695de5cab8b39b6f846f6d
#
_cell.length_a   1.000
_cell.length_b   1.000
_cell.length_c   1.000
_cell.angle_alpha   90.00
_cell.angle_beta   90.00
_cell.angle_gamma   90.00
#
_symmetry.space_group_name_H-M   'P 1'
#
loop_
_entity.id
_entity.type
_entity.pdbx_description
1 polymer ?
#
loop_
_entity_poly.entity_id
_entity_poly.type
_entity_poly.pdbx_seq_one_letter_code
_entity_poly.pdbx_strand_id
1 'polypeptide(L)'
;MLNSSRSRISLTLMFALVIIGFLVFLFFYIKHEFSTTRTEVTEDVMVSRIVSMGKLELVKYAMKDVVEKKELHTILPDARVLFVAVGEVTACIDLTKVKKDDIRQFKDSVVVALPRPEICYVKLDHQKSRVYDVSGVWFPNKTRTMVEDVYKLAEKKMLQGATEMQILNKAQDNARLIFKPFLESISGKKVTLTYK
;
A
#
# COMPACT_ATOMS: atom_id res chain seq x y z
N MET A 1 20.91 78.47 -27.84
CA MET A 1 20.03 77.35 -28.22
C MET A 1 20.45 76.02 -27.64
N LEU A 2 21.01 75.91 -26.46
CA LEU A 2 21.55 74.67 -25.87
C LEU A 2 20.82 74.13 -24.65
N ASN A 3 19.69 74.76 -24.20
CA ASN A 3 19.01 74.39 -22.97
C ASN A 3 17.76 73.50 -23.16
N SER A 4 17.26 73.36 -24.39
CA SER A 4 16.03 72.59 -24.70
C SER A 4 16.28 71.06 -24.82
N SER A 5 17.52 70.65 -25.16
CA SER A 5 17.87 69.26 -25.32
C SER A 5 18.04 68.51 -23.97
N ARG A 6 18.62 69.19 -22.96
CA ARG A 6 18.84 68.59 -21.63
C ARG A 6 17.53 68.33 -20.86
N SER A 7 16.51 69.19 -21.01
CA SER A 7 15.22 69.01 -20.35
C SER A 7 14.42 67.86 -20.97
N ARG A 8 14.50 67.61 -22.26
CA ARG A 8 13.82 66.46 -22.92
C ARG A 8 14.45 65.11 -22.57
N ILE A 9 15.77 65.06 -22.43
CA ILE A 9 16.48 63.87 -21.99
C ILE A 9 16.16 63.53 -20.51
N SER A 10 16.07 64.53 -19.67
CA SER A 10 15.67 64.38 -18.26
C SER A 10 14.23 63.84 -18.13
N LEU A 11 13.30 64.36 -18.95
CA LEU A 11 11.90 63.94 -18.93
C LEU A 11 11.73 62.49 -19.42
N THR A 12 12.45 62.09 -20.48
CA THR A 12 12.40 60.70 -20.98
C THR A 12 13.02 59.70 -20.03
N LEU A 13 14.12 60.08 -19.35
CA LEU A 13 14.70 59.25 -18.28
C LEU A 13 13.74 59.03 -17.08
N MET A 14 13.07 60.11 -16.69
CA MET A 14 12.07 60.04 -15.62
C MET A 14 10.90 59.13 -16.00
N PHE A 15 10.40 59.20 -17.25
CA PHE A 15 9.34 58.32 -17.74
C PHE A 15 9.81 56.85 -17.81
N ALA A 16 11.01 56.60 -18.21
CA ALA A 16 11.59 55.25 -18.28
C ALA A 16 11.70 54.65 -16.87
N LEU A 17 12.12 55.43 -15.87
CA LEU A 17 12.17 54.94 -14.45
C LEU A 17 10.79 54.59 -13.89
N VAL A 18 9.77 55.42 -14.22
CA VAL A 18 8.39 55.15 -13.78
C VAL A 18 7.85 53.85 -14.41
N ILE A 19 8.12 53.62 -15.72
CA ILE A 19 7.70 52.40 -16.41
C ILE A 19 8.41 51.17 -15.84
N ILE A 20 9.71 51.25 -15.56
CA ILE A 20 10.45 50.15 -14.94
C ILE A 20 9.94 49.86 -13.55
N GLY A 21 9.69 50.87 -12.73
CA GLY A 21 9.09 50.71 -11.40
C GLY A 21 7.72 50.06 -11.45
N PHE A 22 6.89 50.44 -12.43
CA PHE A 22 5.57 49.84 -12.64
C PHE A 22 5.66 48.39 -13.06
N LEU A 23 6.59 48.06 -13.99
CA LEU A 23 6.81 46.67 -14.41
C LEU A 23 7.32 45.77 -13.27
N VAL A 24 8.22 46.29 -12.43
CA VAL A 24 8.71 45.57 -11.26
C VAL A 24 7.59 45.36 -10.24
N PHE A 25 6.77 46.40 -10.01
CA PHE A 25 5.59 46.30 -9.13
C PHE A 25 4.59 45.27 -9.66
N LEU A 26 4.30 45.29 -10.97
CA LEU A 26 3.40 44.34 -11.63
C LEU A 26 3.96 42.90 -11.54
N PHE A 27 5.25 42.71 -11.71
CA PHE A 27 5.92 41.42 -11.57
C PHE A 27 5.82 40.86 -10.14
N PHE A 28 6.05 41.70 -9.13
CA PHE A 28 5.88 41.27 -7.74
C PHE A 28 4.42 41.02 -7.38
N TYR A 29 3.49 41.83 -7.90
CA TYR A 29 2.05 41.64 -7.68
C TYR A 29 1.58 40.31 -8.31
N ILE A 30 1.93 40.00 -9.54
CA ILE A 30 1.59 38.75 -10.20
C ILE A 30 2.24 37.57 -9.47
N LYS A 31 3.50 37.69 -9.09
CA LYS A 31 4.19 36.62 -8.35
C LYS A 31 3.55 36.36 -6.98
N HIS A 32 3.04 37.37 -6.30
CA HIS A 32 2.32 37.24 -5.04
C HIS A 32 0.98 36.53 -5.24
N GLU A 33 0.22 36.88 -6.26
CA GLU A 33 -1.08 36.29 -6.58
C GLU A 33 -0.97 34.81 -7.01
N PHE A 34 0.02 34.49 -7.84
CA PHE A 34 0.29 33.12 -8.29
C PHE A 34 0.91 32.23 -7.21
N SER A 35 1.50 32.79 -6.16
CA SER A 35 2.13 32.01 -5.08
C SER A 35 1.14 31.51 -4.03
N THR A 36 -0.13 31.89 -4.10
CA THR A 36 -1.12 31.64 -3.03
C THR A 36 -2.17 30.58 -3.38
N THR A 37 -2.09 29.95 -4.55
CA THR A 37 -3.02 28.85 -4.87
C THR A 37 -2.53 27.54 -4.24
N ARG A 38 -2.53 27.47 -2.92
CA ARG A 38 -2.55 26.19 -2.21
C ARG A 38 -3.95 25.63 -2.37
N THR A 39 -4.10 24.65 -3.22
CA THR A 39 -5.30 23.83 -3.25
C THR A 39 -5.40 23.14 -1.90
N GLU A 40 -6.28 23.62 -1.00
CA GLU A 40 -6.57 22.89 0.24
C GLU A 40 -7.25 21.58 -0.15
N VAL A 41 -6.49 20.50 -0.05
CA VAL A 41 -7.02 19.15 -0.23
C VAL A 41 -7.92 18.86 0.96
N THR A 42 -9.22 18.86 0.72
CA THR A 42 -10.22 18.53 1.75
C THR A 42 -10.14 17.07 2.13
N GLU A 43 -10.60 16.73 3.34
CA GLU A 43 -10.67 15.35 3.84
C GLU A 43 -11.41 14.43 2.85
N ASP A 44 -12.47 14.92 2.21
CA ASP A 44 -13.25 14.16 1.23
C ASP A 44 -12.44 13.75 0.00
N VAL A 45 -11.55 14.62 -0.49
CA VAL A 45 -10.64 14.29 -1.61
C VAL A 45 -9.61 13.25 -1.19
N MET A 46 -9.08 13.33 0.02
CA MET A 46 -8.14 12.32 0.54
C MET A 46 -8.82 10.95 0.69
N VAL A 47 -10.02 10.92 1.31
CA VAL A 47 -10.81 9.68 1.41
C VAL A 47 -11.07 9.07 0.04
N SER A 48 -11.57 9.86 -0.92
CA SER A 48 -11.85 9.39 -2.26
C SER A 48 -10.63 8.78 -2.94
N ARG A 49 -9.46 9.41 -2.82
CA ARG A 49 -8.20 8.89 -3.39
C ARG A 49 -7.74 7.61 -2.71
N ILE A 50 -7.83 7.51 -1.37
CA ILE A 50 -7.47 6.30 -0.63
C ILE A 50 -8.41 5.16 -1.00
N VAL A 51 -9.72 5.38 -0.93
CA VAL A 51 -10.75 4.38 -1.21
C VAL A 51 -10.67 3.86 -2.66
N SER A 52 -10.36 4.74 -3.62
CA SER A 52 -10.21 4.35 -5.03
C SER A 52 -9.05 3.38 -5.30
N MET A 53 -8.08 3.27 -4.38
CA MET A 53 -7.01 2.28 -4.47
C MET A 53 -7.50 0.85 -4.16
N GLY A 54 -8.68 0.71 -3.54
CA GLY A 54 -9.28 -0.58 -3.26
C GLY A 54 -8.50 -1.42 -2.24
N LYS A 55 -8.33 -2.70 -2.56
CA LYS A 55 -7.56 -3.63 -1.74
C LYS A 55 -6.14 -3.77 -2.29
N LEU A 56 -5.13 -3.41 -1.49
CA LEU A 56 -3.74 -3.36 -1.92
C LEU A 56 -2.91 -4.48 -1.27
N GLU A 57 -2.26 -5.30 -2.10
CA GLU A 57 -1.28 -6.29 -1.63
C GLU A 57 -0.01 -5.59 -1.15
N LEU A 58 0.43 -5.92 0.06
CA LEU A 58 1.57 -5.27 0.72
C LEU A 58 2.79 -6.18 0.84
N VAL A 59 2.56 -7.48 1.05
CA VAL A 59 3.59 -8.51 1.21
C VAL A 59 3.10 -9.82 0.64
N LYS A 60 4.01 -10.52 -0.02
CA LYS A 60 3.78 -11.87 -0.53
C LYS A 60 4.96 -12.76 -0.13
N TYR A 61 4.67 -13.84 0.56
CA TYR A 61 5.65 -14.88 0.88
C TYR A 61 5.45 -16.08 -0.04
N ALA A 62 6.45 -16.35 -0.87
CA ALA A 62 6.54 -17.63 -1.61
C ALA A 62 7.11 -18.68 -0.68
N MET A 63 6.40 -19.79 -0.51
CA MET A 63 6.71 -20.84 0.46
C MET A 63 6.76 -22.21 -0.22
N LYS A 64 7.62 -23.07 0.31
CA LYS A 64 7.68 -24.50 -0.07
C LYS A 64 7.83 -25.32 1.21
N ASP A 65 6.97 -26.34 1.36
CA ASP A 65 6.97 -27.20 2.54
C ASP A 65 6.68 -28.65 2.13
N VAL A 66 7.04 -29.59 3.00
CA VAL A 66 6.66 -31.01 2.87
C VAL A 66 5.67 -31.33 3.99
N VAL A 67 4.45 -31.58 3.58
CA VAL A 67 3.33 -31.83 4.48
C VAL A 67 3.02 -33.33 4.53
N GLU A 68 3.01 -33.88 5.73
CA GLU A 68 2.62 -35.25 6.00
C GLU A 68 1.23 -35.29 6.60
N LYS A 69 0.35 -36.11 6.03
CA LYS A 69 -0.93 -36.52 6.63
C LYS A 69 -0.81 -38.00 6.99
N LYS A 70 -0.94 -38.34 8.26
CA LYS A 70 -0.91 -39.72 8.77
C LYS A 70 -2.24 -40.06 9.43
N GLU A 71 -2.75 -41.24 9.16
CA GLU A 71 -3.89 -41.83 9.87
C GLU A 71 -3.42 -43.14 10.53
N LEU A 72 -3.58 -43.16 11.84
CA LEU A 72 -3.19 -44.32 12.66
C LEU A 72 -4.33 -45.36 12.68
N HIS A 73 -3.98 -46.64 12.48
CA HIS A 73 -4.91 -47.73 12.58
C HIS A 73 -4.44 -48.75 13.63
N THR A 74 -5.38 -49.34 14.33
CA THR A 74 -5.07 -50.34 15.40
C THR A 74 -4.66 -51.69 14.87
N ILE A 75 -5.17 -52.12 13.70
CA ILE A 75 -4.97 -53.47 13.13
C ILE A 75 -4.32 -53.42 11.74
N LEU A 76 -4.59 -52.39 10.96
CA LEU A 76 -4.06 -52.18 9.62
C LEU A 76 -2.80 -51.31 9.66
N PRO A 77 -1.92 -51.38 8.64
CA PRO A 77 -0.83 -50.41 8.54
C PRO A 77 -1.33 -48.97 8.53
N ASP A 78 -0.56 -48.09 9.16
CA ASP A 78 -0.84 -46.66 9.14
C ASP A 78 -0.85 -46.09 7.73
N ALA A 79 -1.92 -45.37 7.39
CA ALA A 79 -2.01 -44.70 6.10
C ALA A 79 -1.28 -43.37 6.16
N ARG A 80 -0.48 -43.08 5.13
CA ARG A 80 0.35 -41.87 5.03
C ARG A 80 0.32 -41.29 3.63
N VAL A 81 0.24 -39.94 3.58
CA VAL A 81 0.43 -39.17 2.35
C VAL A 81 1.49 -38.10 2.63
N LEU A 82 2.54 -38.11 1.80
CA LEU A 82 3.54 -37.04 1.73
C LEU A 82 3.25 -36.15 0.55
N PHE A 83 3.15 -34.85 0.83
CA PHE A 83 2.80 -33.83 -0.15
C PHE A 83 3.83 -32.70 -0.15
N VAL A 84 4.45 -32.46 -1.31
CA VAL A 84 5.29 -31.29 -1.52
C VAL A 84 4.39 -30.14 -1.92
N ALA A 85 4.20 -29.19 -0.99
CA ALA A 85 3.41 -28.01 -1.17
C ALA A 85 4.28 -26.83 -1.61
N VAL A 86 3.92 -26.18 -2.69
CA VAL A 86 4.50 -24.91 -3.14
C VAL A 86 3.35 -23.91 -3.28
N GLY A 87 3.54 -22.70 -2.77
CA GLY A 87 2.46 -21.72 -2.83
C GLY A 87 2.88 -20.36 -2.31
N GLU A 88 1.90 -19.52 -2.10
CA GLU A 88 2.09 -18.16 -1.61
C GLU A 88 1.05 -17.77 -0.57
N VAL A 89 1.48 -16.96 0.38
CA VAL A 89 0.62 -16.28 1.35
C VAL A 89 0.76 -14.78 1.13
N THR A 90 -0.36 -14.09 0.94
CA THR A 90 -0.37 -12.66 0.66
C THR A 90 -1.13 -11.91 1.74
N ALA A 91 -0.49 -10.86 2.27
CA ALA A 91 -1.10 -9.90 3.16
C ALA A 91 -1.41 -8.60 2.43
N CYS A 92 -2.56 -8.01 2.72
CA CYS A 92 -3.03 -6.78 2.12
C CYS A 92 -3.71 -5.85 3.11
N ILE A 93 -4.03 -4.67 2.65
CA ILE A 93 -4.85 -3.68 3.34
C ILE A 93 -6.09 -3.36 2.50
N ASP A 94 -7.25 -3.34 3.14
CA ASP A 94 -8.52 -3.00 2.49
C ASP A 94 -8.85 -1.52 2.70
N LEU A 95 -8.46 -0.70 1.75
CA LEU A 95 -8.62 0.74 1.81
C LEU A 95 -10.06 1.20 1.59
N THR A 96 -10.94 0.33 1.11
CA THR A 96 -12.36 0.64 0.97
C THR A 96 -13.05 0.85 2.33
N LYS A 97 -12.43 0.36 3.40
CA LYS A 97 -12.89 0.51 4.79
C LYS A 97 -12.53 1.88 5.41
N VAL A 98 -11.76 2.72 4.71
CA VAL A 98 -11.39 4.07 5.20
C VAL A 98 -12.58 5.01 5.06
N LYS A 99 -12.89 5.72 6.14
CA LYS A 99 -13.98 6.68 6.23
C LYS A 99 -13.44 8.10 6.50
N LYS A 100 -14.29 9.10 6.36
CA LYS A 100 -13.95 10.50 6.66
C LYS A 100 -13.45 10.67 8.09
N ASP A 101 -14.09 10.04 9.06
CA ASP A 101 -13.73 10.12 10.47
C ASP A 101 -12.36 9.52 10.80
N ASP A 102 -11.80 8.71 9.89
CA ASP A 102 -10.45 8.14 10.01
C ASP A 102 -9.35 9.15 9.64
N ILE A 103 -9.71 10.32 9.08
CA ILE A 103 -8.79 11.38 8.67
C ILE A 103 -9.05 12.61 9.54
N ARG A 104 -8.03 13.07 10.25
CA ARG A 104 -8.08 14.27 11.08
C ARG A 104 -7.03 15.25 10.61
N GLN A 105 -7.48 16.42 10.15
CA GLN A 105 -6.59 17.48 9.69
C GLN A 105 -6.32 18.49 10.81
N PHE A 106 -5.05 18.85 10.93
CA PHE A 106 -4.59 19.95 11.76
C PHE A 106 -3.92 21.00 10.86
N LYS A 107 -3.53 22.14 11.45
CA LYS A 107 -2.91 23.23 10.70
C LYS A 107 -1.71 22.76 9.85
N ASP A 108 -0.79 22.00 10.45
CA ASP A 108 0.48 21.59 9.82
C ASP A 108 0.64 20.07 9.68
N SER A 109 -0.37 19.29 10.06
CA SER A 109 -0.30 17.84 10.04
C SER A 109 -1.65 17.19 9.73
N VAL A 110 -1.60 15.93 9.30
CA VAL A 110 -2.76 15.07 9.08
C VAL A 110 -2.52 13.74 9.78
N VAL A 111 -3.51 13.26 10.52
CA VAL A 111 -3.51 11.92 11.11
C VAL A 111 -4.48 11.07 10.32
N VAL A 112 -4.02 9.92 9.84
CA VAL A 112 -4.83 8.96 9.06
C VAL A 112 -4.83 7.61 9.77
N ALA A 113 -6.03 7.11 10.14
CA ALA A 113 -6.22 5.79 10.69
C ALA A 113 -6.50 4.80 9.56
N LEU A 114 -5.51 3.97 9.23
CA LEU A 114 -5.65 2.91 8.24
C LEU A 114 -6.25 1.65 8.86
N PRO A 115 -6.98 0.83 8.09
CA PRO A 115 -7.33 -0.53 8.52
C PRO A 115 -6.06 -1.34 8.80
N ARG A 116 -6.15 -2.31 9.71
CA ARG A 116 -5.03 -3.24 9.91
C ARG A 116 -4.87 -4.15 8.69
N PRO A 117 -3.63 -4.49 8.29
CA PRO A 117 -3.40 -5.51 7.30
C PRO A 117 -4.02 -6.86 7.70
N GLU A 118 -4.53 -7.58 6.71
CA GLU A 118 -5.13 -8.91 6.85
C GLU A 118 -4.53 -9.89 5.84
N ILE A 119 -4.67 -11.20 6.08
CA ILE A 119 -4.34 -12.20 5.07
C ILE A 119 -5.42 -12.14 3.99
N CYS A 120 -5.00 -11.85 2.76
CA CYS A 120 -5.89 -11.82 1.61
C CYS A 120 -6.22 -13.20 1.10
N TYR A 121 -5.19 -13.99 0.89
CA TYR A 121 -5.31 -15.37 0.43
C TYR A 121 -4.07 -16.19 0.75
N VAL A 122 -4.30 -17.49 0.83
CA VAL A 122 -3.29 -18.54 0.78
C VAL A 122 -3.56 -19.33 -0.48
N LYS A 123 -2.59 -19.47 -1.36
CA LYS A 123 -2.76 -20.11 -2.65
C LYS A 123 -1.67 -21.14 -2.90
N LEU A 124 -2.06 -22.38 -3.12
CA LEU A 124 -1.16 -23.44 -3.58
C LEU A 124 -0.97 -23.34 -5.10
N ASP A 125 0.27 -23.48 -5.54
CA ASP A 125 0.63 -23.64 -6.94
C ASP A 125 0.45 -25.10 -7.34
N HIS A 126 -0.66 -25.41 -8.00
CA HIS A 126 -1.00 -26.79 -8.40
C HIS A 126 -0.04 -27.37 -9.44
N GLN A 127 0.70 -26.55 -10.16
CA GLN A 127 1.68 -27.04 -11.14
C GLN A 127 3.00 -27.47 -10.48
N LYS A 128 3.35 -26.81 -9.35
CA LYS A 128 4.59 -27.10 -8.61
C LYS A 128 4.37 -27.99 -7.39
N SER A 129 3.13 -28.05 -6.88
CA SER A 129 2.76 -28.93 -5.77
C SER A 129 2.46 -30.33 -6.28
N ARG A 130 2.89 -31.36 -5.54
CA ARG A 130 2.63 -32.74 -5.93
C ARG A 130 2.58 -33.68 -4.73
N VAL A 131 1.78 -34.70 -4.86
CA VAL A 131 1.87 -35.88 -3.97
C VAL A 131 3.18 -36.59 -4.26
N TYR A 132 4.02 -36.78 -3.25
CA TYR A 132 5.31 -37.43 -3.34
C TYR A 132 5.19 -38.93 -3.07
N ASP A 133 4.45 -39.32 -2.03
CA ASP A 133 4.25 -40.68 -1.61
C ASP A 133 2.86 -40.89 -1.02
N VAL A 134 2.29 -42.07 -1.27
CA VAL A 134 1.07 -42.54 -0.62
C VAL A 134 1.31 -44.01 -0.23
N SER A 135 1.24 -44.31 1.05
CA SER A 135 1.49 -45.62 1.59
C SER A 135 0.44 -46.04 2.64
N GLY A 136 0.26 -47.35 2.84
CA GLY A 136 -0.66 -47.89 3.84
C GLY A 136 -2.15 -47.72 3.55
N VAL A 137 -2.51 -47.26 2.34
CA VAL A 137 -3.93 -47.04 1.97
C VAL A 137 -4.45 -48.25 1.19
N TRP A 138 -5.46 -48.91 1.73
CA TRP A 138 -6.04 -50.15 1.17
C TRP A 138 -7.20 -49.91 0.20
N PHE A 139 -7.88 -48.78 0.33
CA PHE A 139 -9.08 -48.47 -0.44
C PHE A 139 -8.88 -47.18 -1.31
N PRO A 140 -9.17 -47.25 -2.63
CA PRO A 140 -8.97 -46.11 -3.54
C PRO A 140 -9.71 -44.83 -3.11
N ASN A 141 -10.92 -44.97 -2.62
CA ASN A 141 -11.71 -43.82 -2.14
C ASN A 141 -11.02 -43.09 -0.95
N LYS A 142 -10.34 -43.85 -0.10
CA LYS A 142 -9.59 -43.30 1.05
C LYS A 142 -8.38 -42.50 0.60
N THR A 143 -7.68 -42.97 -0.43
CA THR A 143 -6.56 -42.23 -1.02
C THR A 143 -6.99 -40.85 -1.47
N ARG A 144 -8.13 -40.76 -2.19
CA ARG A 144 -8.65 -39.46 -2.65
C ARG A 144 -8.95 -38.51 -1.48
N THR A 145 -9.66 -39.01 -0.46
CA THR A 145 -9.97 -38.17 0.74
C THR A 145 -8.69 -37.70 1.44
N MET A 146 -7.71 -38.57 1.61
CA MET A 146 -6.43 -38.20 2.24
C MET A 146 -5.65 -37.18 1.42
N VAL A 147 -5.71 -37.27 0.10
CA VAL A 147 -5.08 -36.29 -0.80
C VAL A 147 -5.80 -34.93 -0.67
N GLU A 148 -7.14 -34.91 -0.69
CA GLU A 148 -7.90 -33.67 -0.46
C GLU A 148 -7.58 -33.02 0.91
N ASP A 149 -7.46 -33.84 1.96
CA ASP A 149 -7.13 -33.39 3.31
C ASP A 149 -5.70 -32.82 3.41
N VAL A 150 -4.73 -33.43 2.72
CA VAL A 150 -3.35 -32.94 2.76
C VAL A 150 -3.20 -31.58 2.07
N TYR A 151 -4.00 -31.29 1.03
CA TYR A 151 -4.07 -29.96 0.42
C TYR A 151 -4.54 -28.91 1.44
N LYS A 152 -5.66 -29.17 2.13
CA LYS A 152 -6.18 -28.27 3.20
C LYS A 152 -5.17 -28.11 4.34
N LEU A 153 -4.49 -29.18 4.71
CA LEU A 153 -3.45 -29.15 5.74
C LEU A 153 -2.25 -28.28 5.28
N ALA A 154 -1.88 -28.38 4.01
CA ALA A 154 -0.80 -27.58 3.43
C ALA A 154 -1.10 -26.08 3.44
N GLU A 155 -2.32 -25.68 3.05
CA GLU A 155 -2.75 -24.29 3.13
C GLU A 155 -2.71 -23.77 4.58
N LYS A 156 -3.22 -24.57 5.53
CA LYS A 156 -3.17 -24.24 6.95
C LYS A 156 -1.75 -24.07 7.48
N LYS A 157 -0.84 -24.98 7.12
CA LYS A 157 0.57 -24.90 7.52
C LYS A 157 1.27 -23.69 6.91
N MET A 158 1.02 -23.38 5.63
CA MET A 158 1.55 -22.17 5.00
C MET A 158 1.07 -20.90 5.70
N LEU A 159 -0.23 -20.82 6.02
CA LEU A 159 -0.77 -19.70 6.78
C LEU A 159 -0.08 -19.56 8.15
N GLN A 160 0.08 -20.68 8.86
CA GLN A 160 0.75 -20.70 10.16
C GLN A 160 2.21 -20.23 10.01
N GLY A 161 2.98 -20.80 9.08
CA GLY A 161 4.37 -20.41 8.85
C GLY A 161 4.52 -18.94 8.47
N ALA A 162 3.65 -18.40 7.59
CA ALA A 162 3.65 -16.98 7.25
C ALA A 162 3.34 -16.09 8.47
N THR A 163 2.46 -16.53 9.35
CA THR A 163 2.11 -15.83 10.59
C THR A 163 3.28 -15.83 11.58
N GLU A 164 3.94 -16.97 11.75
CA GLU A 164 5.16 -17.11 12.56
C GLU A 164 6.31 -16.22 12.03
N MET A 165 6.39 -16.05 10.71
CA MET A 165 7.30 -15.12 10.03
C MET A 165 6.82 -13.68 10.06
N GLN A 166 5.79 -13.36 10.84
CA GLN A 166 5.25 -12.01 11.09
C GLN A 166 4.84 -11.25 9.82
N ILE A 167 4.20 -11.93 8.86
CA ILE A 167 3.78 -11.34 7.59
C ILE A 167 2.90 -10.09 7.77
N LEU A 168 2.02 -10.07 8.79
CA LEU A 168 1.15 -8.91 9.05
C LEU A 168 1.93 -7.70 9.57
N ASN A 169 2.94 -7.91 10.42
CA ASN A 169 3.82 -6.83 10.89
C ASN A 169 4.61 -6.24 9.72
N LYS A 170 5.14 -7.12 8.85
CA LYS A 170 5.84 -6.67 7.65
C LYS A 170 4.93 -5.91 6.68
N ALA A 171 3.68 -6.35 6.55
CA ALA A 171 2.68 -5.63 5.77
C ALA A 171 2.38 -4.25 6.36
N GLN A 172 2.30 -4.14 7.69
CA GLN A 172 2.10 -2.85 8.36
C GLN A 172 3.26 -1.88 8.12
N ASP A 173 4.50 -2.36 8.15
CA ASP A 173 5.68 -1.55 7.86
C ASP A 173 5.70 -1.09 6.39
N ASN A 174 5.40 -2.00 5.45
CA ASN A 174 5.29 -1.66 4.04
C ASN A 174 4.17 -0.66 3.76
N ALA A 175 3.03 -0.79 4.45
CA ALA A 175 1.95 0.20 4.37
C ALA A 175 2.44 1.60 4.77
N ARG A 176 3.21 1.72 5.86
CA ARG A 176 3.80 3.01 6.27
C ARG A 176 4.73 3.59 5.22
N LEU A 177 5.59 2.75 4.63
CA LEU A 177 6.55 3.18 3.61
C LEU A 177 5.85 3.68 2.33
N ILE A 178 4.71 3.11 1.98
CA ILE A 178 3.94 3.46 0.78
C ILE A 178 3.03 4.66 1.06
N PHE A 179 2.20 4.58 2.11
CA PHE A 179 1.13 5.56 2.32
C PHE A 179 1.62 6.88 2.90
N LYS A 180 2.65 6.87 3.76
CA LYS A 180 3.12 8.12 4.36
C LYS A 180 3.58 9.12 3.31
N PRO A 181 4.55 8.84 2.43
CA PRO A 181 5.00 9.79 1.41
C PRO A 181 3.90 10.14 0.40
N PHE A 182 3.05 9.16 0.05
CA PHE A 182 1.92 9.40 -0.85
C PHE A 182 0.94 10.43 -0.28
N LEU A 183 0.54 10.28 0.97
CA LEU A 183 -0.40 11.18 1.63
C LEU A 183 0.23 12.54 1.94
N GLU A 184 1.53 12.59 2.26
CA GLU A 184 2.28 13.84 2.42
C GLU A 184 2.34 14.63 1.10
N SER A 185 2.55 13.93 -0.02
CA SER A 185 2.55 14.55 -1.36
C SER A 185 1.19 15.14 -1.73
N ILE A 186 0.09 14.47 -1.36
CA ILE A 186 -1.27 14.95 -1.66
C ILE A 186 -1.66 16.11 -0.76
N SER A 187 -1.41 15.97 0.56
CA SER A 187 -1.87 16.94 1.56
C SER A 187 -0.98 18.19 1.66
N GLY A 188 0.28 18.08 1.24
CA GLY A 188 1.31 19.10 1.47
C GLY A 188 1.66 19.30 2.96
N LYS A 189 1.24 18.38 3.84
CA LYS A 189 1.40 18.43 5.29
C LYS A 189 2.12 17.18 5.79
N LYS A 190 2.67 17.23 7.01
CA LYS A 190 3.23 16.03 7.66
C LYS A 190 2.12 15.02 7.97
N VAL A 191 2.33 13.75 7.63
CA VAL A 191 1.35 12.68 7.86
C VAL A 191 1.80 11.74 8.96
N THR A 192 0.90 11.47 9.89
CA THR A 192 1.02 10.42 10.91
C THR A 192 0.02 9.32 10.61
N LEU A 193 0.51 8.08 10.46
CA LEU A 193 -0.32 6.91 10.23
C LEU A 193 -0.57 6.17 11.54
N THR A 194 -1.84 5.86 11.79
CA THR A 194 -2.29 4.98 12.88
C THR A 194 -3.09 3.82 12.31
N TYR A 195 -3.37 2.80 13.09
CA TYR A 195 -4.16 1.63 12.68
C TYR A 195 -5.34 1.43 13.62
N LYS A 196 -6.49 1.12 13.03
CA LYS A 196 -7.72 0.82 13.79
C LYS A 196 -8.04 -0.67 13.83
#